data_7f77adb2f9bd9c3115ec7181b5129731
#
_entry.id   7f77adb2f9bd9c3115ec7181b5129731
#
_cell.length_a   1.000
_cell.length_b   1.000
_cell.length_c   1.000
_cell.angle_alpha   90.00
_cell.angle_beta   90.00
_cell.angle_gamma   90.00
#
_symmetry.space_group_name_H-M   'P 1'
#
loop_
_entity.id
_entity.type
_entity.pdbx_description
1 polymer ?
#
loop_
_entity_poly.entity_id
_entity_poly.type
_entity_poly.pdbx_seq_one_letter_code
_entity_poly.pdbx_strand_id
1 'polypeptide(L)'
;MTAALLQFPFPTPTLRELTLAPKWELGELTGRLTEISHGGLSAACWLVLDAQKNGEPCAWVTAVESTFFPPDLAKAGADLDALPVVAVKSAAEGARAASRLLRSGAFGLVVLDLGPCPGLVAALQGRLSALALKHDAALVLLTEKTPDAPSVGSMVSLRMQVKRQGFNVRLQALKDKRRGPGWALNEVVSGPAGLR
;
A
#
# COMPACT_ATOMS: atom_id res chain seq x y z
N MET A 1 -21.89 26.68 -27.93
CA MET A 1 -21.32 25.34 -27.69
C MET A 1 -20.56 25.38 -26.38
N THR A 2 -21.18 24.86 -25.32
CA THR A 2 -20.61 24.89 -23.94
C THR A 2 -19.76 23.62 -23.79
N ALA A 3 -18.46 23.79 -23.59
CA ALA A 3 -17.55 22.70 -23.34
C ALA A 3 -17.88 22.07 -21.97
N ALA A 4 -18.36 20.84 -21.96
CA ALA A 4 -18.51 20.07 -20.73
C ALA A 4 -17.11 19.74 -20.21
N LEU A 5 -16.74 20.37 -19.09
CA LEU A 5 -15.56 20.03 -18.32
C LEU A 5 -15.74 18.57 -17.83
N LEU A 6 -14.96 17.66 -18.36
CA LEU A 6 -14.81 16.30 -17.83
C LEU A 6 -14.33 16.40 -16.37
N GLN A 7 -15.26 16.24 -15.44
CA GLN A 7 -14.90 16.07 -14.02
C GLN A 7 -14.18 14.75 -13.87
N PHE A 8 -12.88 14.81 -13.61
CA PHE A 8 -12.11 13.63 -13.23
C PHE A 8 -12.61 13.12 -11.88
N PRO A 9 -12.86 11.80 -11.72
CA PRO A 9 -13.48 11.22 -10.52
C PRO A 9 -12.56 11.14 -9.30
N PHE A 10 -11.42 11.85 -9.31
CA PHE A 10 -10.52 11.88 -8.16
C PHE A 10 -10.70 13.19 -7.42
N PRO A 11 -10.90 13.16 -6.09
CA PRO A 11 -10.94 14.38 -5.29
C PRO A 11 -9.63 15.14 -5.48
N THR A 12 -9.74 16.39 -5.91
CA THR A 12 -8.59 17.29 -5.97
C THR A 12 -8.17 17.62 -4.54
N PRO A 13 -6.89 17.38 -4.16
CA PRO A 13 -6.45 17.69 -2.81
C PRO A 13 -6.63 19.17 -2.52
N THR A 14 -7.08 19.50 -1.33
CA THR A 14 -7.19 20.88 -0.89
C THR A 14 -5.80 21.48 -0.69
N LEU A 15 -5.67 22.81 -0.84
CA LEU A 15 -4.42 23.53 -0.55
C LEU A 15 -3.85 23.19 0.85
N ARG A 16 -4.72 22.90 1.82
CA ARG A 16 -4.35 22.50 3.17
C ARG A 16 -3.68 21.12 3.23
N GLU A 17 -4.13 20.17 2.41
CA GLU A 17 -3.53 18.83 2.32
C GLU A 17 -2.14 18.88 1.66
N LEU A 18 -1.93 19.82 0.72
CA LEU A 18 -0.65 20.01 0.06
C LEU A 18 0.41 20.70 0.94
N THR A 19 -0.02 21.43 1.98
CA THR A 19 0.88 22.18 2.88
C THR A 19 1.37 21.34 4.07
N LEU A 20 0.70 20.25 4.42
CA LEU A 20 1.17 19.33 5.47
C LEU A 20 2.33 18.48 4.97
N ALA A 21 3.34 18.29 5.81
CA ALA A 21 4.43 17.35 5.51
C ALA A 21 3.85 15.95 5.25
N PRO A 22 4.34 15.22 4.23
CA PRO A 22 3.86 13.88 3.97
C PRO A 22 4.17 12.97 5.17
N LYS A 23 3.28 12.02 5.44
CA LYS A 23 3.43 11.03 6.51
C LYS A 23 3.21 9.64 5.94
N TRP A 24 3.77 8.65 6.61
CA TRP A 24 3.53 7.24 6.29
C TRP A 24 2.56 6.65 7.30
N GLU A 25 1.30 6.99 7.16
CA GLU A 25 0.19 6.63 8.03
C GLU A 25 -0.99 6.12 7.18
N LEU A 26 -1.83 5.28 7.74
CA LEU A 26 -2.99 4.71 7.04
C LEU A 26 -3.89 5.80 6.42
N GLY A 27 -4.17 6.87 7.17
CA GLY A 27 -5.04 7.96 6.71
C GLY A 27 -4.55 8.66 5.43
N GLU A 28 -3.25 8.73 5.19
CA GLU A 28 -2.69 9.29 3.94
C GLU A 28 -2.92 8.38 2.72
N LEU A 29 -3.16 7.09 2.95
CA LEU A 29 -3.31 6.06 1.92
C LEU A 29 -4.77 5.67 1.67
N THR A 30 -5.69 6.10 2.53
CA THR A 30 -7.12 5.82 2.42
C THR A 30 -7.69 6.27 1.06
N GLY A 31 -8.51 5.41 0.47
CA GLY A 31 -9.10 5.62 -0.87
C GLY A 31 -8.08 5.56 -2.01
N ARG A 32 -6.87 5.05 -1.78
CA ARG A 32 -5.79 5.01 -2.76
C ARG A 32 -5.36 3.59 -3.11
N LEU A 33 -4.94 3.43 -4.35
CA LEU A 33 -4.14 2.31 -4.82
C LEU A 33 -2.66 2.74 -4.73
N THR A 34 -1.95 2.19 -3.75
CA THR A 34 -0.53 2.50 -3.49
C THR A 34 0.34 1.32 -3.89
N GLU A 35 1.44 1.56 -4.60
CA GLU A 35 2.46 0.57 -4.91
C GLU A 35 3.72 0.86 -4.11
N ILE A 36 4.26 -0.14 -3.42
CA ILE A 36 5.60 -0.10 -2.82
C ILE A 36 6.48 -1.02 -3.64
N SER A 37 7.42 -0.42 -4.35
CA SER A 37 8.39 -1.15 -5.16
C SER A 37 9.61 -1.45 -4.33
N HIS A 38 10.10 -2.68 -4.38
CA HIS A 38 11.34 -3.13 -3.75
C HIS A 38 11.51 -2.76 -2.27
N GLY A 39 11.79 -3.74 -1.42
CA GLY A 39 12.02 -3.52 0.02
C GLY A 39 10.78 -3.09 0.81
N GLY A 40 9.58 -3.19 0.24
CA GLY A 40 8.35 -2.65 0.79
C GLY A 40 7.79 -3.34 2.03
N LEU A 41 8.30 -4.52 2.39
CA LEU A 41 7.74 -5.33 3.47
C LEU A 41 7.71 -4.58 4.81
N SER A 42 8.81 -3.95 5.20
CA SER A 42 8.87 -3.17 6.46
C SER A 42 7.89 -2.00 6.47
N ALA A 43 7.75 -1.30 5.34
CA ALA A 43 6.81 -0.19 5.22
C ALA A 43 5.35 -0.65 5.29
N ALA A 44 5.03 -1.82 4.71
CA ALA A 44 3.71 -2.43 4.83
C ALA A 44 3.42 -2.91 6.25
N CYS A 45 4.40 -3.50 6.93
CA CYS A 45 4.28 -3.89 8.35
C CYS A 45 3.96 -2.69 9.23
N TRP A 46 4.57 -1.53 8.99
CA TRP A 46 4.22 -0.30 9.70
C TRP A 46 2.77 0.12 9.52
N LEU A 47 2.27 0.01 8.29
CA LEU A 47 0.86 0.33 8.04
C LEU A 47 -0.10 -0.64 8.75
N VAL A 48 0.28 -1.92 8.87
CA VAL A 48 -0.50 -2.89 9.67
C VAL A 48 -0.52 -2.49 11.15
N LEU A 49 0.65 -2.13 11.71
CA LEU A 49 0.74 -1.66 13.10
C LEU A 49 -0.06 -0.37 13.32
N ASP A 50 0.03 0.57 12.38
CA ASP A 50 -0.73 1.82 12.43
C ASP A 50 -2.23 1.55 12.35
N ALA A 51 -2.67 0.68 11.43
CA ALA A 51 -4.07 0.28 11.29
C ALA A 51 -4.60 -0.33 12.58
N GLN A 52 -3.92 -1.33 13.14
CA GLN A 52 -4.34 -1.99 14.38
C GLN A 52 -4.36 -1.04 15.57
N LYS A 53 -3.37 -0.14 15.68
CA LYS A 53 -3.32 0.89 16.72
C LYS A 53 -4.52 1.84 16.66
N ASN A 54 -5.02 2.11 15.48
CA ASN A 54 -6.20 2.96 15.25
C ASN A 54 -7.53 2.17 15.26
N GLY A 55 -7.49 0.87 15.55
CA GLY A 55 -8.69 0.01 15.57
C GLY A 55 -9.22 -0.35 14.18
N GLU A 56 -8.42 -0.15 13.13
CA GLU A 56 -8.81 -0.45 11.75
C GLU A 56 -8.46 -1.89 11.40
N PRO A 57 -9.45 -2.72 11.00
CA PRO A 57 -9.18 -4.07 10.53
C PRO A 57 -8.28 -4.07 9.29
N CYS A 58 -7.32 -4.99 9.29
CA CYS A 58 -6.37 -5.14 8.18
C CYS A 58 -6.29 -6.58 7.71
N ALA A 59 -5.95 -6.80 6.44
CA ALA A 59 -5.77 -8.11 5.86
C ALA A 59 -4.53 -8.15 4.96
N TRP A 60 -3.90 -9.32 4.89
CA TRP A 60 -2.74 -9.57 4.04
C TRP A 60 -3.04 -10.67 3.02
N VAL A 61 -2.86 -10.36 1.75
CA VAL A 61 -2.95 -11.33 0.65
C VAL A 61 -1.54 -11.53 0.10
N THR A 62 -1.06 -12.76 0.06
CA THR A 62 0.32 -13.05 -0.31
C THR A 62 0.43 -14.23 -1.27
N ALA A 63 1.38 -14.17 -2.19
CA ALA A 63 1.76 -15.33 -2.99
C ALA A 63 2.52 -16.37 -2.13
N VAL A 64 2.51 -17.62 -2.57
CA VAL A 64 3.15 -18.74 -1.84
C VAL A 64 4.66 -18.51 -1.65
N GLU A 65 5.30 -17.80 -2.57
CA GLU A 65 6.75 -17.51 -2.53
C GLU A 65 7.10 -16.17 -1.84
N SER A 66 6.17 -15.61 -1.07
CA SER A 66 6.39 -14.36 -0.36
C SER A 66 7.42 -14.49 0.76
N THR A 67 8.17 -13.43 0.98
CA THR A 67 9.07 -13.28 2.13
C THR A 67 8.36 -12.80 3.40
N PHE A 68 7.04 -12.63 3.36
CA PHE A 68 6.25 -12.24 4.53
C PHE A 68 6.32 -13.31 5.61
N PHE A 69 6.84 -12.92 6.78
CA PHE A 69 6.99 -13.81 7.94
C PHE A 69 6.24 -13.22 9.14
N PRO A 70 5.02 -13.73 9.43
CA PRO A 70 4.17 -13.20 10.51
C PRO A 70 4.85 -13.04 11.88
N PRO A 71 5.74 -13.96 12.34
CA PRO A 71 6.41 -13.80 13.62
C PRO A 71 7.24 -12.52 13.77
N ASP A 72 7.78 -11.98 12.69
CA ASP A 72 8.51 -10.70 12.75
C ASP A 72 7.56 -9.52 13.00
N LEU A 73 6.36 -9.62 12.45
CA LEU A 73 5.32 -8.62 12.67
C LEU A 73 4.78 -8.69 14.11
N ALA A 74 4.62 -9.90 14.66
CA ALA A 74 4.24 -10.09 16.07
C ALA A 74 5.28 -9.50 17.03
N LYS A 75 6.58 -9.69 16.75
CA LYS A 75 7.66 -9.09 17.54
C LYS A 75 7.62 -7.55 17.51
N ALA A 76 7.11 -6.98 16.44
CA ALA A 76 6.92 -5.54 16.32
C ALA A 76 5.65 -5.03 17.04
N GLY A 77 4.84 -5.92 17.62
CA GLY A 77 3.67 -5.60 18.42
C GLY A 77 2.33 -5.75 17.70
N ALA A 78 2.31 -6.37 16.51
CA ALA A 78 1.04 -6.65 15.83
C ALA A 78 0.29 -7.82 16.48
N ASP A 79 -1.02 -7.68 16.52
CA ASP A 79 -1.94 -8.77 16.85
C ASP A 79 -2.14 -9.65 15.60
N LEU A 80 -1.59 -10.87 15.61
CA LEU A 80 -1.72 -11.80 14.50
C LEU A 80 -3.11 -12.44 14.44
N ASP A 81 -3.82 -12.55 15.55
CA ASP A 81 -5.18 -13.10 15.58
C ASP A 81 -6.17 -12.15 14.87
N ALA A 82 -5.83 -10.84 14.85
CA ALA A 82 -6.57 -9.82 14.14
C ALA A 82 -6.08 -9.58 12.69
N LEU A 83 -5.13 -10.38 12.18
CA LEU A 83 -4.58 -10.24 10.83
C LEU A 83 -4.85 -11.47 9.97
N PRO A 84 -5.98 -11.57 9.27
CA PRO A 84 -6.20 -12.64 8.30
C PRO A 84 -5.17 -12.57 7.16
N VAL A 85 -4.51 -13.71 6.92
CA VAL A 85 -3.55 -13.89 5.84
C VAL A 85 -4.12 -14.85 4.81
N VAL A 86 -4.24 -14.40 3.56
CA VAL A 86 -4.79 -15.19 2.45
C VAL A 86 -3.65 -15.57 1.49
N ALA A 87 -3.28 -16.84 1.47
CA ALA A 87 -2.30 -17.36 0.52
C ALA A 87 -2.95 -17.63 -0.85
N VAL A 88 -2.29 -17.19 -1.92
CA VAL A 88 -2.75 -17.31 -3.32
C VAL A 88 -1.64 -17.83 -4.22
N LYS A 89 -2.02 -18.43 -5.36
CA LYS A 89 -1.06 -19.03 -6.31
C LYS A 89 -0.64 -18.07 -7.43
N SER A 90 -1.34 -16.97 -7.60
CA SER A 90 -1.06 -16.02 -8.68
C SER A 90 -1.50 -14.59 -8.35
N ALA A 91 -0.89 -13.60 -9.02
CA ALA A 91 -1.26 -12.20 -8.90
C ALA A 91 -2.75 -11.94 -9.25
N ALA A 92 -3.30 -12.69 -10.21
CA ALA A 92 -4.71 -12.57 -10.59
C ALA A 92 -5.65 -13.11 -9.50
N GLU A 93 -5.29 -14.20 -8.83
CA GLU A 93 -6.01 -14.70 -7.65
C GLU A 93 -5.91 -13.71 -6.49
N GLY A 94 -4.72 -13.15 -6.25
CA GLY A 94 -4.49 -12.13 -5.24
C GLY A 94 -5.37 -10.90 -5.46
N ALA A 95 -5.43 -10.39 -6.69
CA ALA A 95 -6.29 -9.27 -7.03
C ALA A 95 -7.79 -9.59 -6.83
N ARG A 96 -8.22 -10.83 -7.11
CA ARG A 96 -9.60 -11.28 -6.82
C ARG A 96 -9.87 -11.38 -5.32
N ALA A 97 -8.92 -11.92 -4.54
CA ALA A 97 -9.03 -11.99 -3.08
C ALA A 97 -9.11 -10.58 -2.47
N ALA A 98 -8.19 -9.68 -2.84
CA ALA A 98 -8.21 -8.29 -2.41
C ALA A 98 -9.52 -7.58 -2.79
N SER A 99 -10.07 -7.84 -3.99
CA SER A 99 -11.39 -7.31 -4.39
C SER A 99 -12.53 -7.79 -3.50
N ARG A 100 -12.49 -9.03 -2.99
CA ARG A 100 -13.51 -9.55 -2.06
C ARG A 100 -13.38 -8.91 -0.69
N LEU A 101 -12.15 -8.79 -0.17
CA LEU A 101 -11.86 -8.13 1.10
C LEU A 101 -12.32 -6.66 1.08
N LEU A 102 -11.92 -5.90 0.06
CA LEU A 102 -12.35 -4.50 -0.08
C LEU A 102 -13.87 -4.36 -0.23
N ARG A 103 -14.51 -5.27 -0.97
CA ARG A 103 -15.97 -5.23 -1.18
C ARG A 103 -16.76 -5.46 0.09
N SER A 104 -16.24 -6.19 1.06
CA SER A 104 -16.91 -6.38 2.35
C SER A 104 -17.10 -5.07 3.11
N GLY A 105 -16.25 -4.07 2.85
CA GLY A 105 -16.23 -2.81 3.60
C GLY A 105 -15.73 -2.95 5.05
N ALA A 106 -15.22 -4.14 5.41
CA ALA A 106 -14.79 -4.44 6.77
C ALA A 106 -13.31 -4.14 7.04
N PHE A 107 -12.53 -3.83 6.01
CA PHE A 107 -11.08 -3.65 6.13
C PHE A 107 -10.67 -2.23 5.74
N GLY A 108 -10.04 -1.52 6.66
CA GLY A 108 -9.42 -0.21 6.39
C GLY A 108 -8.09 -0.33 5.66
N LEU A 109 -7.40 -1.49 5.78
CA LEU A 109 -6.15 -1.78 5.07
C LEU A 109 -6.18 -3.17 4.45
N VAL A 110 -5.85 -3.25 3.15
CA VAL A 110 -5.55 -4.50 2.46
C VAL A 110 -4.15 -4.41 1.86
N VAL A 111 -3.26 -5.27 2.30
CA VAL A 111 -1.94 -5.46 1.68
C VAL A 111 -2.04 -6.60 0.68
N LEU A 112 -1.61 -6.36 -0.55
CA LEU A 112 -1.54 -7.35 -1.62
C LEU A 112 -0.08 -7.51 -2.07
N ASP A 113 0.55 -8.57 -1.59
CA ASP A 113 1.91 -8.92 -1.98
C ASP A 113 1.88 -9.68 -3.31
N LEU A 114 2.39 -9.03 -4.34
CA LEU A 114 2.42 -9.53 -5.71
C LEU A 114 3.78 -10.14 -6.08
N GLY A 115 4.81 -9.97 -5.23
CA GLY A 115 6.16 -10.40 -5.53
C GLY A 115 6.67 -9.84 -6.87
N PRO A 116 7.37 -10.66 -7.68
CA PRO A 116 7.95 -10.25 -8.97
C PRO A 116 6.89 -10.14 -10.09
N CYS A 117 5.79 -9.43 -9.81
CA CYS A 117 4.68 -9.28 -10.77
C CYS A 117 4.98 -8.24 -11.84
N PRO A 118 4.86 -8.55 -13.15
CA PRO A 118 5.09 -7.58 -14.22
C PRO A 118 4.00 -6.51 -14.30
N GLY A 119 2.79 -6.81 -13.83
CA GLY A 119 1.66 -5.88 -13.83
C GLY A 119 0.32 -6.58 -13.56
N LEU A 120 -0.71 -5.78 -13.39
CA LEU A 120 -2.10 -6.23 -13.31
C LEU A 120 -2.86 -5.71 -14.52
N VAL A 121 -3.81 -6.48 -15.03
CA VAL A 121 -4.68 -6.00 -16.13
C VAL A 121 -5.50 -4.80 -15.68
N ALA A 122 -5.71 -3.84 -16.60
CA ALA A 122 -6.34 -2.55 -16.29
C ALA A 122 -7.73 -2.68 -15.63
N ALA A 123 -8.52 -3.67 -16.06
CA ALA A 123 -9.85 -3.93 -15.49
C ALA A 123 -9.78 -4.29 -13.99
N LEU A 124 -8.79 -5.09 -13.56
CA LEU A 124 -8.59 -5.41 -12.14
C LEU A 124 -8.12 -4.20 -11.35
N GLN A 125 -7.19 -3.42 -11.92
CA GLN A 125 -6.72 -2.18 -11.28
C GLN A 125 -7.88 -1.19 -11.08
N GLY A 126 -8.71 -0.95 -12.11
CA GLY A 126 -9.85 -0.06 -12.03
C GLY A 126 -10.84 -0.50 -10.95
N ARG A 127 -11.13 -1.80 -10.90
CA ARG A 127 -12.01 -2.37 -9.88
C ARG A 127 -11.45 -2.21 -8.46
N LEU A 128 -10.17 -2.52 -8.25
CA LEU A 128 -9.50 -2.40 -6.97
C LEU A 128 -9.48 -0.94 -6.49
N SER A 129 -9.12 -0.01 -7.39
CA SER A 129 -9.11 1.42 -7.09
C SER A 129 -10.49 1.95 -6.73
N ALA A 130 -11.53 1.55 -7.48
CA ALA A 130 -12.90 1.96 -7.20
C ALA A 130 -13.42 1.41 -5.85
N LEU A 131 -13.06 0.17 -5.50
CA LEU A 131 -13.45 -0.42 -4.22
C LEU A 131 -12.72 0.25 -3.05
N ALA A 132 -11.42 0.50 -3.17
CA ALA A 132 -10.63 1.22 -2.17
C ALA A 132 -11.24 2.60 -1.89
N LEU A 133 -11.57 3.36 -2.95
CA LEU A 133 -12.21 4.67 -2.82
C LEU A 133 -13.61 4.59 -2.20
N LYS A 134 -14.43 3.62 -2.65
CA LYS A 134 -15.81 3.47 -2.19
C LYS A 134 -15.92 3.16 -0.70
N HIS A 135 -14.98 2.40 -0.16
CA HIS A 135 -15.00 1.91 1.20
C HIS A 135 -13.98 2.59 2.11
N ASP A 136 -13.40 3.72 1.67
CA ASP A 136 -12.35 4.46 2.38
C ASP A 136 -11.22 3.56 2.89
N ALA A 137 -10.87 2.53 2.10
CA ALA A 137 -9.82 1.57 2.43
C ALA A 137 -8.51 1.93 1.73
N ALA A 138 -7.39 1.66 2.38
CA ALA A 138 -6.08 1.69 1.75
C ALA A 138 -5.79 0.34 1.08
N LEU A 139 -5.42 0.34 -0.20
CA LEU A 139 -4.90 -0.84 -0.87
C LEU A 139 -3.42 -0.64 -1.20
N VAL A 140 -2.58 -1.48 -0.61
CA VAL A 140 -1.13 -1.44 -0.76
C VAL A 140 -0.65 -2.64 -1.56
N LEU A 141 -0.05 -2.41 -2.71
CA LEU A 141 0.56 -3.44 -3.55
C LEU A 141 2.06 -3.50 -3.24
N LEU A 142 2.57 -4.66 -2.86
CA LEU A 142 4.01 -4.91 -2.76
C LEU A 142 4.50 -5.53 -4.05
N THR A 143 5.56 -4.98 -4.62
CA THR A 143 6.19 -5.50 -5.83
C THR A 143 7.71 -5.49 -5.69
N GLU A 144 8.39 -6.35 -6.45
CA GLU A 144 9.85 -6.40 -6.50
C GLU A 144 10.44 -5.60 -7.68
N LYS A 145 9.69 -4.61 -8.16
CA LYS A 145 10.12 -3.80 -9.30
C LYS A 145 11.23 -2.84 -8.94
N THR A 146 12.17 -2.67 -9.84
CA THR A 146 13.19 -1.62 -9.73
C THR A 146 12.55 -0.23 -9.87
N PRO A 147 13.20 0.84 -9.38
CA PRO A 147 12.67 2.20 -9.49
C PRO A 147 12.39 2.63 -10.93
N ASP A 148 13.23 2.21 -11.86
CA ASP A 148 13.16 2.58 -13.28
C ASP A 148 12.10 1.77 -14.05
N ALA A 149 11.65 0.64 -13.49
CA ALA A 149 10.57 -0.12 -14.11
C ALA A 149 9.25 0.65 -14.02
N PRO A 150 8.33 0.46 -14.97
CA PRO A 150 7.01 1.09 -14.92
C PRO A 150 6.22 0.57 -13.71
N SER A 151 5.31 1.42 -13.18
CA SER A 151 4.34 1.04 -12.16
C SER A 151 3.54 -0.21 -12.59
N VAL A 152 2.97 -0.94 -11.63
CA VAL A 152 2.04 -2.06 -11.88
C VAL A 152 0.93 -1.64 -12.85
N GLY A 153 0.57 -0.37 -12.83
CA GLY A 153 -0.34 0.19 -13.81
C GLY A 153 -0.73 1.64 -13.57
N SER A 154 -1.54 2.16 -14.50
CA SER A 154 -1.92 3.57 -14.55
C SER A 154 -2.79 4.02 -13.37
N MET A 155 -3.56 3.10 -12.77
CA MET A 155 -4.45 3.40 -11.63
C MET A 155 -3.71 3.60 -10.31
N VAL A 156 -2.45 3.19 -10.21
CA VAL A 156 -1.61 3.50 -9.04
C VAL A 156 -1.52 5.01 -8.84
N SER A 157 -1.95 5.48 -7.68
CA SER A 157 -1.98 6.90 -7.33
C SER A 157 -0.74 7.34 -6.57
N LEU A 158 -0.12 6.45 -5.81
CA LEU A 158 1.13 6.65 -5.11
C LEU A 158 2.04 5.47 -5.38
N ARG A 159 3.29 5.73 -5.77
CA ARG A 159 4.32 4.71 -5.87
C ARG A 159 5.51 5.11 -5.03
N MET A 160 5.89 4.24 -4.11
CA MET A 160 7.00 4.43 -3.19
C MET A 160 8.11 3.45 -3.49
N GLN A 161 9.33 3.90 -3.28
CA GLN A 161 10.51 3.05 -3.14
C GLN A 161 10.95 3.07 -1.68
N VAL A 162 11.33 1.91 -1.16
CA VAL A 162 11.87 1.78 0.18
C VAL A 162 13.34 1.39 0.08
N LYS A 163 14.21 2.14 0.76
CA LYS A 163 15.63 1.80 0.94
C LYS A 163 15.92 1.67 2.42
N ARG A 164 16.50 0.55 2.82
CA ARG A 164 16.92 0.31 4.20
C ARG A 164 18.44 0.31 4.29
N GLN A 165 18.95 1.03 5.29
CA GLN A 165 20.37 1.03 5.68
C GLN A 165 20.44 0.85 7.19
N GLY A 166 20.68 -0.38 7.66
CA GLY A 166 20.60 -0.72 9.07
C GLY A 166 19.21 -0.44 9.65
N PHE A 167 19.14 0.45 10.63
CA PHE A 167 17.86 0.87 11.24
C PHE A 167 17.18 2.04 10.53
N ASN A 168 17.86 2.69 9.59
CA ASN A 168 17.27 3.79 8.83
C ASN A 168 16.50 3.24 7.63
N VAL A 169 15.26 3.66 7.49
CA VAL A 169 14.38 3.35 6.35
C VAL A 169 14.01 4.66 5.67
N ARG A 170 14.36 4.76 4.40
CA ARG A 170 13.98 5.88 3.55
C ARG A 170 12.86 5.43 2.61
N LEU A 171 11.73 6.11 2.69
CA LEU A 171 10.61 5.99 1.76
C LEU A 171 10.66 7.18 0.80
N GLN A 172 10.73 6.92 -0.50
CA GLN A 172 10.78 7.96 -1.54
C GLN A 172 9.63 7.80 -2.51
N ALA A 173 8.89 8.87 -2.74
CA ALA A 173 7.81 8.90 -3.73
C ALA A 173 8.37 8.98 -5.14
N LEU A 174 8.21 7.89 -5.91
CA LEU A 174 8.52 7.83 -7.33
C LEU A 174 7.38 8.42 -8.18
N LYS A 175 6.15 8.31 -7.69
CA LYS A 175 4.94 8.86 -8.26
C LYS A 175 3.98 9.22 -7.15
N ASP A 176 3.38 10.38 -7.22
CA ASP A 176 2.25 10.75 -6.38
C ASP A 176 1.31 11.66 -7.17
N LYS A 177 0.07 11.21 -7.40
CA LYS A 177 -0.95 11.99 -8.11
C LYS A 177 -1.53 13.14 -7.29
N ARG A 178 -1.34 13.12 -5.96
CA ARG A 178 -1.83 14.18 -5.07
C ARG A 178 -0.80 15.29 -4.86
N ARG A 179 0.48 14.92 -4.59
CA ARG A 179 1.55 15.85 -4.17
C ARG A 179 2.66 16.03 -5.21
N GLY A 180 2.67 15.22 -6.26
CA GLY A 180 3.80 15.11 -7.17
C GLY A 180 4.91 14.18 -6.64
N PRO A 181 5.83 13.74 -7.52
CA PRO A 181 6.93 12.85 -7.14
C PRO A 181 8.07 13.61 -6.43
N GLY A 182 8.98 12.85 -5.82
CA GLY A 182 10.28 13.36 -5.34
C GLY A 182 10.36 13.63 -3.83
N TRP A 183 9.24 13.68 -3.09
CA TRP A 183 9.30 13.79 -1.64
C TRP A 183 9.76 12.48 -1.01
N ALA A 184 10.36 12.57 0.17
CA ALA A 184 10.86 11.41 0.89
C ALA A 184 10.64 11.56 2.39
N LEU A 185 10.51 10.42 3.06
CA LEU A 185 10.47 10.28 4.51
C LEU A 185 11.69 9.46 4.95
N ASN A 186 12.25 9.81 6.10
CA ASN A 186 13.29 9.03 6.74
C ASN A 186 12.80 8.66 8.14
N GLU A 187 12.77 7.36 8.39
CA GLU A 187 12.31 6.80 9.65
C GLU A 187 13.37 5.88 10.24
N VAL A 188 13.40 5.81 11.55
CA VAL A 188 14.28 4.89 12.27
C VAL A 188 13.45 3.72 12.76
N VAL A 189 13.74 2.53 12.24
CA VAL A 189 13.06 1.29 12.65
C VAL A 189 13.91 0.63 13.71
N SER A 190 13.37 0.46 14.90
CA SER A 190 13.95 -0.44 15.87
C SER A 190 13.92 -1.86 15.31
N GLY A 191 15.07 -2.49 15.14
CA GLY A 191 15.12 -3.91 14.79
C GLY A 191 14.48 -4.76 15.91
N PRO A 192 14.15 -6.04 15.62
CA PRO A 192 13.66 -6.93 16.66
C PRO A 192 14.65 -6.93 17.84
N ALA A 193 14.09 -6.92 19.06
CA ALA A 193 14.88 -6.96 20.28
C ALA A 193 15.81 -8.20 20.23
N GLY A 194 17.12 -7.97 20.20
CA GLY A 194 18.12 -9.06 20.15
C GLY A 194 19.09 -9.03 18.95
N LEU A 195 18.81 -8.27 17.91
CA LEU A 195 19.76 -7.99 16.83
C LEU A 195 20.41 -6.61 17.09
N ARG A 196 21.56 -6.64 17.78
CA ARG A 196 22.47 -5.49 17.91
C ARG A 196 23.54 -5.55 16.82
#